data_e4bc149760e302202d622fedea901758
#
_entry.id   e4bc149760e302202d622fedea901758
#
_cell.length_a   1.000
_cell.length_b   1.000
_cell.length_c   1.000
_cell.angle_alpha   90.00
_cell.angle_beta   90.00
_cell.angle_gamma   90.00
#
_symmetry.space_group_name_H-M   'P 1'
#
loop_
_entity.id
_entity.type
_entity.pdbx_description
1 polymer ?
#
loop_
_entity_poly.entity_id
_entity_poly.type
_entity_poly.pdbx_seq_one_letter_code
_entity_poly.pdbx_strand_id
1 'polypeptide(L)'
;MKVLLIGEGAREHAIAYALRNSSRGYRIYALSSYINPGINSAVKETNGEYILGNINSPETVREAIRKINPDLGVIGPEEPLFHGISDEFRKEGIPVFGASKSNAKIEESKVWARELMWKYSIPGRLRYKAFYTIEEAAKFILEYGGSVAVKPAGQAGGKGVKVVADLEAYLSQDKRNAISKSIKDIGNLYKREGEPKIIIEEKVDGPEYTLHVISDGKSTLPLPLAQDYKNAYQDGIGPETGGMGSISGPKELLPFINKEEYEMTYEIVKKTIDAIQNVTGEKYVGVLAGQMMLTELWGPTVIEYYSRFGDPEASAIIPRITSDFGELVEYTATEHLNKVKVEIREEPSVVRAIAPLGYPISR
;
A
#
# COMPACT_ATOMS: atom_id res chain seq x y z
N MET A 1 14.21 23.61 6.61
CA MET A 1 12.83 23.18 6.81
C MET A 1 12.80 21.94 7.69
N LYS A 2 11.90 21.87 8.67
CA LYS A 2 11.73 20.72 9.59
C LYS A 2 10.72 19.76 9.00
N VAL A 3 11.09 18.49 8.87
CA VAL A 3 10.19 17.42 8.43
C VAL A 3 9.94 16.48 9.60
N LEU A 4 8.67 16.17 9.88
CA LEU A 4 8.28 15.14 10.83
C LEU A 4 7.85 13.89 10.07
N LEU A 5 8.69 12.86 10.12
CA LEU A 5 8.41 11.53 9.55
C LEU A 5 7.72 10.66 10.59
N ILE A 6 6.57 10.11 10.23
CA ILE A 6 5.83 9.13 11.04
C ILE A 6 6.03 7.75 10.43
N GLY A 7 6.60 6.83 11.22
CA GLY A 7 6.80 5.44 10.82
C GLY A 7 8.14 4.88 11.25
N GLU A 8 8.38 3.59 11.01
CA GLU A 8 9.41 2.84 11.72
C GLU A 8 10.06 1.70 10.89
N GLY A 9 9.53 1.40 9.69
CA GLY A 9 9.94 0.28 8.87
C GLY A 9 11.06 0.57 7.86
N ALA A 10 11.30 -0.38 6.97
CA ALA A 10 12.28 -0.24 5.90
C ALA A 10 11.88 0.82 4.86
N ARG A 11 10.59 0.94 4.57
CA ARG A 11 10.01 1.98 3.73
C ARG A 11 10.34 3.37 4.27
N GLU A 12 10.10 3.60 5.56
CA GLU A 12 10.38 4.88 6.21
C GLU A 12 11.88 5.16 6.29
N HIS A 13 12.70 4.12 6.41
CA HIS A 13 14.16 4.27 6.30
C HIS A 13 14.56 4.75 4.88
N ALA A 14 14.00 4.17 3.82
CA ALA A 14 14.26 4.62 2.45
C ALA A 14 13.84 6.08 2.23
N ILE A 15 12.68 6.49 2.76
CA ILE A 15 12.20 7.87 2.74
C ILE A 15 13.15 8.79 3.51
N ALA A 16 13.53 8.44 4.73
CA ALA A 16 14.45 9.24 5.56
C ALA A 16 15.82 9.41 4.88
N TYR A 17 16.33 8.34 4.28
CA TYR A 17 17.59 8.37 3.51
C TYR A 17 17.51 9.33 2.32
N ALA A 18 16.42 9.29 1.56
CA ALA A 18 16.23 10.16 0.42
C ALA A 18 16.04 11.64 0.84
N LEU A 19 15.29 11.90 1.90
CA LEU A 19 15.12 13.26 2.48
C LEU A 19 16.44 13.82 2.99
N ARG A 20 17.28 13.01 3.65
CA ARG A 20 18.62 13.41 4.12
C ARG A 20 19.51 13.87 2.97
N ASN A 21 19.41 13.21 1.83
CA ASN A 21 20.22 13.48 0.66
C ASN A 21 19.67 14.61 -0.23
N SER A 22 18.54 15.21 0.16
CA SER A 22 17.94 16.32 -0.58
C SER A 22 18.81 17.57 -0.51
N SER A 23 18.91 18.28 -1.66
CA SER A 23 19.59 19.58 -1.77
C SER A 23 18.91 20.70 -0.95
N ARG A 24 17.67 20.48 -0.53
CA ARG A 24 16.86 21.43 0.27
C ARG A 24 17.29 21.51 1.72
N GLY A 25 18.14 20.61 2.20
CA GLY A 25 18.69 20.64 3.55
C GLY A 25 17.62 20.45 4.64
N TYR A 26 16.79 19.43 4.52
CA TYR A 26 15.77 19.10 5.52
C TYR A 26 16.40 18.70 6.85
N ARG A 27 15.80 19.18 7.94
CA ARG A 27 16.04 18.69 9.29
C ARG A 27 14.99 17.66 9.63
N ILE A 28 15.39 16.40 9.77
CA ILE A 28 14.47 15.26 9.89
C ILE A 28 14.22 14.97 11.36
N TYR A 29 12.95 15.00 11.75
CA TYR A 29 12.45 14.49 13.02
C TYR A 29 11.68 13.21 12.73
N ALA A 30 11.74 12.22 13.62
CA ALA A 30 11.01 10.97 13.47
C ALA A 30 10.18 10.68 14.71
N LEU A 31 8.94 10.23 14.51
CA LEU A 31 8.11 9.61 15.54
C LEU A 31 7.90 8.16 15.18
N SER A 32 8.28 7.24 16.08
CA SER A 32 8.24 5.79 15.88
C SER A 32 7.99 5.08 17.20
N SER A 33 7.47 3.84 17.15
CA SER A 33 7.28 3.02 18.36
C SER A 33 8.57 2.40 18.87
N TYR A 34 9.56 2.25 18.01
CA TYR A 34 10.91 1.75 18.33
C TYR A 34 11.97 2.45 17.48
N ILE A 35 13.22 2.33 17.86
CA ILE A 35 14.33 2.95 17.14
C ILE A 35 14.71 2.10 15.93
N ASN A 36 14.45 2.61 14.73
CA ASN A 36 15.04 2.09 13.51
C ASN A 36 16.43 2.73 13.31
N PRO A 37 17.51 1.92 13.24
CA PRO A 37 18.86 2.45 13.15
C PRO A 37 19.12 3.36 11.95
N GLY A 38 18.55 3.04 10.78
CA GLY A 38 18.73 3.84 9.56
C GLY A 38 17.99 5.18 9.62
N ILE A 39 16.75 5.20 10.12
CA ILE A 39 16.02 6.45 10.36
C ILE A 39 16.76 7.29 11.38
N ASN A 40 17.24 6.68 12.48
CA ASN A 40 17.99 7.38 13.53
C ASN A 40 19.31 8.00 13.02
N SER A 41 20.00 7.33 12.09
CA SER A 41 21.17 7.89 11.40
C SER A 41 20.82 9.16 10.63
N ALA A 42 19.76 9.10 9.79
CA ALA A 42 19.29 10.25 9.03
C ALA A 42 18.88 11.43 9.94
N VAL A 43 18.18 11.15 11.04
CA VAL A 43 17.80 12.14 12.05
C VAL A 43 19.01 12.83 12.66
N LYS A 44 20.02 12.05 13.09
CA LYS A 44 21.25 12.59 13.69
C LYS A 44 22.07 13.43 12.70
N GLU A 45 22.25 12.92 11.48
CA GLU A 45 23.02 13.61 10.43
C GLU A 45 22.39 14.93 10.00
N THR A 46 21.08 15.06 10.14
CA THR A 46 20.35 16.30 9.84
C THR A 46 20.10 17.18 11.08
N ASN A 47 20.71 16.86 12.22
CA ASN A 47 20.53 17.55 13.51
C ASN A 47 19.06 17.62 13.98
N GLY A 48 18.28 16.58 13.70
CA GLY A 48 16.91 16.43 14.19
C GLY A 48 16.80 15.75 15.54
N GLU A 49 15.60 15.26 15.84
CA GLU A 49 15.31 14.52 17.07
C GLU A 49 14.47 13.26 16.75
N TYR A 50 14.79 12.14 17.40
CA TYR A 50 14.04 10.90 17.32
C TYR A 50 13.12 10.78 18.53
N ILE A 51 11.82 10.70 18.32
CA ILE A 51 10.79 10.63 19.35
C ILE A 51 10.23 9.22 19.38
N LEU A 52 10.17 8.61 20.55
CA LEU A 52 9.48 7.33 20.77
C LEU A 52 8.04 7.57 21.22
N GLY A 53 7.09 6.92 20.54
CA GLY A 53 5.68 7.06 20.87
C GLY A 53 4.79 6.22 19.96
N ASN A 54 3.52 6.16 20.29
CA ASN A 54 2.52 5.45 19.49
C ASN A 54 2.18 6.26 18.22
N ILE A 55 2.63 5.78 17.06
CA ILE A 55 2.40 6.42 15.75
C ILE A 55 0.93 6.43 15.31
N ASN A 56 0.09 5.60 15.93
CA ASN A 56 -1.34 5.49 15.63
C ASN A 56 -2.21 6.36 16.58
N SER A 57 -1.58 7.04 17.56
CA SER A 57 -2.29 7.91 18.50
C SER A 57 -2.30 9.36 18.01
N PRO A 58 -3.48 9.92 17.67
CA PRO A 58 -3.61 11.34 17.32
C PRO A 58 -3.09 12.26 18.43
N GLU A 59 -3.22 11.89 19.70
CA GLU A 59 -2.73 12.67 20.84
C GLU A 59 -1.21 12.74 20.84
N THR A 60 -0.54 11.58 20.76
CA THR A 60 0.93 11.49 20.70
C THR A 60 1.50 12.29 19.52
N VAL A 61 0.83 12.23 18.36
CA VAL A 61 1.28 12.96 17.18
C VAL A 61 1.07 14.47 17.35
N ARG A 62 -0.06 14.92 17.92
CA ARG A 62 -0.25 16.36 18.25
C ARG A 62 0.80 16.89 19.22
N GLU A 63 1.17 16.12 20.23
CA GLU A 63 2.26 16.49 21.14
C GLU A 63 3.60 16.65 20.41
N ALA A 64 3.93 15.69 19.52
CA ALA A 64 5.12 15.78 18.68
C ALA A 64 5.08 16.99 17.74
N ILE A 65 3.94 17.27 17.10
CA ILE A 65 3.73 18.45 16.25
C ILE A 65 3.99 19.74 17.06
N ARG A 66 3.39 19.87 18.22
CA ARG A 66 3.56 21.07 19.09
C ARG A 66 4.99 21.25 19.56
N LYS A 67 5.67 20.14 19.94
CA LYS A 67 7.06 20.16 20.39
C LYS A 67 8.03 20.58 19.29
N ILE A 68 7.85 20.03 18.06
CA ILE A 68 8.78 20.21 16.95
C ILE A 68 8.45 21.46 16.14
N ASN A 69 7.15 21.76 16.00
CA ASN A 69 6.63 22.74 15.06
C ASN A 69 7.18 22.48 13.65
N PRO A 70 6.83 21.34 13.01
CA PRO A 70 7.37 20.96 11.71
C PRO A 70 6.74 21.80 10.59
N ASP A 71 7.51 21.99 9.52
CA ASP A 71 7.06 22.66 8.30
C ASP A 71 6.35 21.69 7.34
N LEU A 72 6.60 20.37 7.50
CA LEU A 72 6.10 19.32 6.64
C LEU A 72 5.94 18.00 7.43
N GLY A 73 4.82 17.33 7.22
CA GLY A 73 4.58 15.97 7.68
C GLY A 73 4.80 14.94 6.56
N VAL A 74 5.31 13.77 6.92
CA VAL A 74 5.43 12.63 6.00
C VAL A 74 4.96 11.37 6.71
N ILE A 75 3.94 10.71 6.17
CA ILE A 75 3.38 9.48 6.75
C ILE A 75 3.81 8.30 5.90
N GLY A 76 4.54 7.37 6.49
CA GLY A 76 5.03 6.17 5.80
C GLY A 76 4.02 5.02 5.78
N PRO A 77 3.58 4.51 6.95
CA PRO A 77 2.73 3.32 7.03
C PRO A 77 1.23 3.64 6.93
N GLU A 78 0.44 2.61 6.67
CA GLU A 78 -1.01 2.70 6.48
C GLU A 78 -1.78 2.93 7.79
N GLU A 79 -1.40 2.27 8.87
CA GLU A 79 -2.14 2.34 10.14
C GLU A 79 -2.33 3.79 10.65
N PRO A 80 -1.31 4.65 10.67
CA PRO A 80 -1.51 6.06 11.01
C PRO A 80 -2.51 6.79 10.11
N LEU A 81 -2.57 6.45 8.81
CA LEU A 81 -3.55 7.04 7.89
C LEU A 81 -4.98 6.65 8.30
N PHE A 82 -5.21 5.39 8.65
CA PHE A 82 -6.52 4.90 9.13
C PHE A 82 -6.94 5.55 10.44
N HIS A 83 -5.97 5.96 11.27
CA HIS A 83 -6.22 6.69 12.52
C HIS A 83 -6.32 8.22 12.33
N GLY A 84 -6.18 8.72 11.09
CA GLY A 84 -6.33 10.14 10.78
C GLY A 84 -5.13 11.00 11.16
N ILE A 85 -3.95 10.42 11.21
CA ILE A 85 -2.73 11.17 11.58
C ILE A 85 -2.42 12.28 10.57
N SER A 86 -2.64 12.06 9.28
CA SER A 86 -2.51 13.13 8.28
C SER A 86 -3.46 14.30 8.55
N ASP A 87 -4.65 14.00 9.09
CA ASP A 87 -5.66 15.03 9.37
C ASP A 87 -5.24 15.90 10.57
N GLU A 88 -4.47 15.36 11.52
CA GLU A 88 -3.91 16.15 12.63
C GLU A 88 -2.91 17.21 12.12
N PHE A 89 -2.06 16.89 11.14
CA PHE A 89 -1.19 17.89 10.50
C PHE A 89 -2.00 18.98 9.79
N ARG A 90 -3.03 18.58 9.04
CA ARG A 90 -3.90 19.54 8.31
C ARG A 90 -4.66 20.48 9.24
N LYS A 91 -5.12 20.00 10.40
CA LYS A 91 -5.77 20.84 11.43
C LYS A 91 -4.85 21.93 11.97
N GLU A 92 -3.55 21.65 12.05
CA GLU A 92 -2.54 22.65 12.48
C GLU A 92 -2.01 23.48 11.29
N GLY A 93 -2.58 23.32 10.08
CA GLY A 93 -2.16 24.07 8.89
C GLY A 93 -0.83 23.61 8.30
N ILE A 94 -0.35 22.42 8.68
CA ILE A 94 0.93 21.87 8.23
C ILE A 94 0.70 21.00 6.99
N PRO A 95 1.38 21.28 5.86
CA PRO A 95 1.37 20.40 4.71
C PRO A 95 1.81 18.98 5.06
N VAL A 96 1.13 17.97 4.48
CA VAL A 96 1.47 16.58 4.79
C VAL A 96 1.43 15.71 3.53
N PHE A 97 2.50 14.95 3.34
CA PHE A 97 2.57 13.88 2.35
C PHE A 97 1.97 12.61 2.98
N GLY A 98 0.70 12.37 2.70
CA GLY A 98 -0.08 11.25 3.22
C GLY A 98 -1.58 11.46 3.01
N ALA A 99 -2.28 10.41 2.60
CA ALA A 99 -3.72 10.43 2.39
C ALA A 99 -4.47 10.81 3.69
N SER A 100 -5.63 11.48 3.57
CA SER A 100 -6.53 11.68 4.70
C SER A 100 -7.16 10.35 5.14
N LYS A 101 -7.73 10.31 6.34
CA LYS A 101 -8.45 9.12 6.83
C LYS A 101 -9.54 8.68 5.87
N SER A 102 -10.31 9.61 5.32
CA SER A 102 -11.38 9.33 4.37
C SER A 102 -10.85 8.74 3.07
N ASN A 103 -9.73 9.26 2.56
CA ASN A 103 -9.07 8.80 1.34
C ASN A 103 -8.36 7.45 1.54
N ALA A 104 -7.78 7.21 2.72
CA ALA A 104 -7.10 5.96 3.07
C ALA A 104 -8.06 4.76 3.19
N LYS A 105 -9.37 5.01 3.22
CA LYS A 105 -10.40 3.96 3.20
C LYS A 105 -10.27 3.02 1.99
N ILE A 106 -9.66 3.48 0.89
CA ILE A 106 -9.38 2.66 -0.30
C ILE A 106 -8.51 1.42 0.02
N GLU A 107 -7.57 1.54 0.96
CA GLU A 107 -6.74 0.44 1.44
C GLU A 107 -7.38 -0.27 2.65
N GLU A 108 -8.00 0.49 3.56
CA GLU A 108 -8.59 -0.03 4.79
C GLU A 108 -9.73 -1.02 4.53
N SER A 109 -10.56 -0.77 3.49
CA SER A 109 -11.74 -1.59 3.15
C SER A 109 -11.71 -2.07 1.70
N LYS A 110 -11.46 -3.36 1.50
CA LYS A 110 -11.51 -3.98 0.18
C LYS A 110 -12.91 -3.90 -0.45
N VAL A 111 -13.94 -4.01 0.38
CA VAL A 111 -15.34 -3.90 -0.08
C VAL A 111 -15.59 -2.50 -0.62
N TRP A 112 -15.22 -1.45 0.14
CA TRP A 112 -15.36 -0.07 -0.33
C TRP A 112 -14.57 0.20 -1.61
N ALA A 113 -13.37 -0.36 -1.73
CA ALA A 113 -12.57 -0.26 -2.95
C ALA A 113 -13.29 -0.85 -4.16
N ARG A 114 -13.89 -2.03 -4.01
CA ARG A 114 -14.66 -2.67 -5.09
C ARG A 114 -15.94 -1.91 -5.43
N GLU A 115 -16.68 -1.45 -4.42
CA GLU A 115 -17.86 -0.59 -4.61
C GLU A 115 -17.52 0.67 -5.40
N LEU A 116 -16.41 1.34 -5.05
CA LEU A 116 -15.91 2.51 -5.75
C LEU A 116 -15.61 2.20 -7.22
N MET A 117 -14.85 1.12 -7.49
CA MET A 117 -14.49 0.71 -8.85
C MET A 117 -15.73 0.40 -9.70
N TRP A 118 -16.72 -0.27 -9.14
CA TRP A 118 -17.96 -0.58 -9.85
C TRP A 118 -18.81 0.67 -10.09
N LYS A 119 -18.98 1.52 -9.06
CA LYS A 119 -19.75 2.78 -9.15
C LYS A 119 -19.22 3.72 -10.24
N TYR A 120 -17.90 3.83 -10.37
CA TYR A 120 -17.26 4.73 -11.34
C TYR A 120 -16.80 4.02 -12.62
N SER A 121 -17.18 2.78 -12.81
CA SER A 121 -16.82 1.97 -14.00
C SER A 121 -15.33 1.96 -14.29
N ILE A 122 -14.49 1.89 -13.23
CA ILE A 122 -13.03 1.86 -13.34
C ILE A 122 -12.63 0.52 -14.01
N PRO A 123 -11.78 0.55 -15.06
CA PRO A 123 -11.29 -0.67 -15.69
C PRO A 123 -10.47 -1.54 -14.72
N GLY A 124 -10.28 -2.80 -15.05
CA GLY A 124 -9.52 -3.74 -14.21
C GLY A 124 -10.21 -4.14 -12.90
N ARG A 125 -11.52 -3.85 -12.77
CA ARG A 125 -12.30 -4.27 -11.60
C ARG A 125 -12.67 -5.75 -11.68
N LEU A 126 -12.61 -6.42 -10.54
CA LEU A 126 -13.03 -7.82 -10.37
C LEU A 126 -14.50 -7.90 -9.98
N ARG A 127 -15.16 -9.01 -10.35
CA ARG A 127 -16.44 -9.37 -9.75
C ARG A 127 -16.21 -9.78 -8.31
N TYR A 128 -17.12 -9.39 -7.43
CA TYR A 128 -16.98 -9.68 -6.01
C TYR A 128 -18.34 -9.86 -5.34
N LYS A 129 -18.29 -10.48 -4.16
CA LYS A 129 -19.43 -10.53 -3.24
C LYS A 129 -18.91 -10.45 -1.80
N ALA A 130 -19.54 -9.59 -1.00
CA ALA A 130 -19.19 -9.39 0.39
C ALA A 130 -20.18 -10.10 1.31
N PHE A 131 -19.69 -10.62 2.45
CA PHE A 131 -20.46 -11.41 3.39
C PHE A 131 -20.25 -10.92 4.82
N TYR A 132 -21.34 -10.82 5.56
CA TYR A 132 -21.33 -10.42 6.98
C TYR A 132 -21.08 -11.60 7.90
N THR A 133 -21.40 -12.82 7.46
CA THR A 133 -21.18 -14.04 8.22
C THR A 133 -20.26 -15.01 7.48
N ILE A 134 -19.53 -15.80 8.27
CA ILE A 134 -18.62 -16.82 7.74
C ILE A 134 -19.42 -17.94 7.09
N GLU A 135 -20.56 -18.25 7.66
CA GLU A 135 -21.46 -19.32 7.22
C GLU A 135 -22.03 -19.05 5.83
N GLU A 136 -22.46 -17.81 5.57
CA GLU A 136 -22.95 -17.41 4.23
C GLU A 136 -21.83 -17.44 3.19
N ALA A 137 -20.63 -16.99 3.54
CA ALA A 137 -19.47 -17.06 2.66
C ALA A 137 -19.10 -18.50 2.32
N ALA A 138 -19.05 -19.37 3.32
CA ALA A 138 -18.75 -20.81 3.15
C ALA A 138 -19.80 -21.49 2.26
N LYS A 139 -21.09 -21.24 2.51
CA LYS A 139 -22.17 -21.76 1.68
C LYS A 139 -22.05 -21.31 0.24
N PHE A 140 -21.82 -19.99 0.02
CA PHE A 140 -21.68 -19.44 -1.31
C PHE A 140 -20.54 -20.11 -2.09
N ILE A 141 -19.36 -20.29 -1.48
CA ILE A 141 -18.21 -20.94 -2.15
C ILE A 141 -18.57 -22.37 -2.53
N LEU A 142 -19.18 -23.13 -1.64
CA LEU A 142 -19.56 -24.52 -1.90
C LEU A 142 -20.62 -24.66 -3.00
N GLU A 143 -21.50 -23.67 -3.15
CA GLU A 143 -22.54 -23.66 -4.18
C GLU A 143 -22.02 -23.09 -5.51
N TYR A 144 -21.03 -22.19 -5.47
CA TYR A 144 -20.49 -21.51 -6.67
C TYR A 144 -19.76 -22.49 -7.60
N GLY A 145 -19.02 -23.45 -7.05
CA GLY A 145 -18.35 -24.51 -7.80
C GLY A 145 -17.24 -24.06 -8.76
N GLY A 146 -16.80 -22.81 -8.66
CA GLY A 146 -15.73 -22.21 -9.48
C GLY A 146 -14.55 -21.70 -8.66
N SER A 147 -13.50 -21.27 -9.37
CA SER A 147 -12.31 -20.71 -8.72
C SER A 147 -12.57 -19.31 -8.16
N VAL A 148 -12.24 -19.11 -6.91
CA VAL A 148 -12.42 -17.80 -6.21
C VAL A 148 -11.23 -17.47 -5.32
N ALA A 149 -11.03 -16.17 -5.11
CA ALA A 149 -10.14 -15.63 -4.09
C ALA A 149 -10.96 -15.18 -2.88
N VAL A 150 -10.66 -15.71 -1.71
CA VAL A 150 -11.31 -15.38 -0.44
C VAL A 150 -10.37 -14.51 0.39
N LYS A 151 -10.84 -13.34 0.78
CA LYS A 151 -10.04 -12.34 1.50
C LYS A 151 -10.80 -11.81 2.71
N PRO A 152 -10.11 -11.36 3.80
CA PRO A 152 -10.75 -10.54 4.80
C PRO A 152 -11.26 -9.24 4.15
N ALA A 153 -12.41 -8.75 4.59
CA ALA A 153 -13.04 -7.56 3.98
C ALA A 153 -12.23 -6.27 4.21
N GLY A 154 -11.43 -6.22 5.27
CA GLY A 154 -10.53 -5.11 5.57
C GLY A 154 -9.05 -5.48 5.48
N GLN A 155 -8.21 -4.53 5.89
CA GLN A 155 -6.75 -4.71 5.90
C GLN A 155 -6.32 -5.80 6.88
N ALA A 156 -5.40 -6.67 6.46
CA ALA A 156 -4.87 -7.77 7.26
C ALA A 156 -3.34 -7.96 7.08
N GLY A 157 -2.62 -6.90 6.68
CA GLY A 157 -1.16 -6.88 6.56
C GLY A 157 -0.61 -7.87 5.51
N GLY A 158 -1.29 -8.01 4.36
CA GLY A 158 -0.89 -8.96 3.31
C GLY A 158 -1.16 -10.44 3.66
N LYS A 159 -1.85 -10.71 4.77
CA LYS A 159 -2.14 -12.07 5.24
C LYS A 159 -3.61 -12.40 5.04
N GLY A 160 -3.91 -13.70 4.87
CA GLY A 160 -5.28 -14.20 4.88
C GLY A 160 -5.97 -14.24 3.53
N VAL A 161 -5.24 -14.16 2.42
CA VAL A 161 -5.82 -14.49 1.10
C VAL A 161 -5.79 -16.01 0.91
N LYS A 162 -6.92 -16.56 0.48
CA LYS A 162 -7.02 -17.97 0.15
C LYS A 162 -7.64 -18.14 -1.22
N VAL A 163 -6.90 -18.77 -2.12
CA VAL A 163 -7.42 -19.14 -3.44
C VAL A 163 -8.05 -20.52 -3.36
N VAL A 164 -9.31 -20.64 -3.78
CA VAL A 164 -10.02 -21.90 -3.95
C VAL A 164 -10.17 -22.13 -5.44
N ALA A 165 -9.30 -22.97 -6.01
CA ALA A 165 -9.22 -23.22 -7.45
C ALA A 165 -9.41 -24.68 -7.85
N ASP A 166 -9.44 -25.59 -6.87
CA ASP A 166 -9.56 -27.04 -7.10
C ASP A 166 -11.02 -27.46 -7.10
N LEU A 167 -11.58 -27.75 -8.26
CA LEU A 167 -12.96 -28.25 -8.40
C LEU A 167 -13.20 -29.56 -7.63
N GLU A 168 -12.20 -30.44 -7.52
CA GLU A 168 -12.32 -31.64 -6.70
C GLU A 168 -12.50 -31.33 -5.21
N ALA A 169 -12.07 -30.15 -4.75
CA ALA A 169 -12.29 -29.71 -3.39
C ALA A 169 -13.78 -29.59 -3.03
N TYR A 170 -14.65 -29.36 -4.02
CA TYR A 170 -16.10 -29.31 -3.81
C TYR A 170 -16.75 -30.68 -3.73
N LEU A 171 -16.07 -31.73 -4.20
CA LEU A 171 -16.60 -33.10 -4.25
C LEU A 171 -16.25 -33.92 -2.98
N SER A 172 -15.13 -33.62 -2.32
CA SER A 172 -14.66 -34.33 -1.13
C SER A 172 -15.16 -33.65 0.17
N GLN A 173 -15.73 -34.42 1.08
CA GLN A 173 -16.16 -33.88 2.37
C GLN A 173 -14.99 -33.35 3.21
N ASP A 174 -13.83 -34.00 3.18
CA ASP A 174 -12.63 -33.54 3.91
C ASP A 174 -12.11 -32.21 3.35
N LYS A 175 -12.09 -32.06 2.02
CA LYS A 175 -11.71 -30.81 1.38
C LYS A 175 -12.72 -29.69 1.65
N ARG A 176 -14.03 -29.98 1.70
CA ARG A 176 -15.06 -29.03 2.12
C ARG A 176 -14.85 -28.55 3.56
N ASN A 177 -14.49 -29.45 4.46
CA ASN A 177 -14.19 -29.10 5.85
C ASN A 177 -12.94 -28.21 5.94
N ALA A 178 -11.90 -28.50 5.15
CA ALA A 178 -10.69 -27.68 5.08
C ALA A 178 -10.97 -26.27 4.53
N ILE A 179 -11.82 -26.16 3.48
CA ILE A 179 -12.28 -24.87 2.94
C ILE A 179 -13.03 -24.09 4.03
N SER A 180 -14.01 -24.72 4.67
CA SER A 180 -14.82 -24.08 5.72
C SER A 180 -13.97 -23.61 6.89
N LYS A 181 -12.95 -24.38 7.30
CA LYS A 181 -11.98 -23.96 8.31
C LYS A 181 -11.16 -22.75 7.86
N SER A 182 -10.63 -22.78 6.63
CA SER A 182 -9.85 -21.66 6.08
C SER A 182 -10.67 -20.37 6.01
N ILE A 183 -11.94 -20.45 5.59
CA ILE A 183 -12.84 -19.29 5.52
C ILE A 183 -13.11 -18.74 6.94
N LYS A 184 -13.26 -19.61 7.94
CA LYS A 184 -13.41 -19.20 9.33
C LYS A 184 -12.18 -18.48 9.86
N ASP A 185 -10.99 -18.98 9.53
CA ASP A 185 -9.73 -18.34 9.93
C ASP A 185 -9.60 -16.94 9.29
N ILE A 186 -9.89 -16.82 7.99
CA ILE A 186 -9.89 -15.53 7.26
C ILE A 186 -10.92 -14.56 7.85
N GLY A 187 -12.15 -14.99 8.10
CA GLY A 187 -13.21 -14.16 8.64
C GLY A 187 -12.95 -13.68 10.08
N ASN A 188 -12.03 -14.32 10.79
CA ASN A 188 -11.59 -13.89 12.11
C ASN A 188 -10.48 -12.84 12.08
N LEU A 189 -9.84 -12.58 10.92
CA LEU A 189 -8.79 -11.58 10.78
C LEU A 189 -9.33 -10.15 10.78
N TYR A 190 -10.60 -9.96 10.39
CA TYR A 190 -11.22 -8.64 10.36
C TYR A 190 -12.55 -8.64 11.08
N LYS A 191 -12.69 -7.79 12.10
CA LYS A 191 -13.88 -7.71 12.95
C LYS A 191 -14.21 -6.25 13.22
N ARG A 192 -15.05 -5.66 12.36
CA ARG A 192 -15.71 -4.39 12.63
C ARG A 192 -17.22 -4.61 12.68
N GLU A 193 -17.84 -4.06 13.72
CA GLU A 193 -19.29 -4.15 13.87
C GLU A 193 -20.01 -3.41 12.72
N GLY A 194 -21.01 -4.05 12.13
CA GLY A 194 -21.76 -3.49 11.01
C GLY A 194 -21.09 -3.56 9.63
N GLU A 195 -19.85 -4.08 9.54
CA GLU A 195 -19.13 -4.25 8.27
C GLU A 195 -19.06 -5.72 7.84
N PRO A 196 -18.96 -6.01 6.52
CA PRO A 196 -18.68 -7.36 6.03
C PRO A 196 -17.37 -7.90 6.61
N LYS A 197 -17.32 -9.22 6.85
CA LYS A 197 -16.11 -9.90 7.35
C LYS A 197 -15.25 -10.46 6.26
N ILE A 198 -15.87 -10.90 5.17
CA ILE A 198 -15.22 -11.61 4.07
C ILE A 198 -15.67 -10.99 2.75
N ILE A 199 -14.73 -10.87 1.82
CA ILE A 199 -14.98 -10.60 0.43
C ILE A 199 -14.51 -11.80 -0.41
N ILE A 200 -15.33 -12.21 -1.35
CA ILE A 200 -15.03 -13.26 -2.32
C ILE A 200 -14.96 -12.60 -3.68
N GLU A 201 -13.89 -12.85 -4.39
CA GLU A 201 -13.62 -12.28 -5.71
C GLU A 201 -13.40 -13.41 -6.73
N GLU A 202 -13.66 -13.11 -7.99
CA GLU A 202 -13.24 -14.02 -9.06
C GLU A 202 -11.72 -14.19 -9.03
N LYS A 203 -11.26 -15.43 -9.21
CA LYS A 203 -9.84 -15.72 -9.34
C LYS A 203 -9.35 -15.27 -10.70
N VAL A 204 -8.25 -14.55 -10.72
CA VAL A 204 -7.50 -14.20 -11.92
C VAL A 204 -6.08 -14.73 -11.81
N ASP A 205 -5.44 -14.95 -12.94
CA ASP A 205 -4.08 -15.46 -13.05
C ASP A 205 -3.24 -14.54 -13.93
N GLY A 206 -1.97 -14.41 -13.56
CA GLY A 206 -0.99 -13.61 -14.27
C GLY A 206 0.14 -13.17 -13.35
N PRO A 207 1.18 -12.53 -13.88
CA PRO A 207 2.20 -11.92 -13.04
C PRO A 207 1.66 -10.71 -12.28
N GLU A 208 1.96 -10.64 -10.98
CA GLU A 208 1.64 -9.49 -10.14
C GLU A 208 2.68 -8.39 -10.27
N TYR A 209 2.25 -7.14 -10.13
CA TYR A 209 3.11 -5.95 -10.11
C TYR A 209 2.39 -4.80 -9.44
N THR A 210 3.15 -3.75 -9.08
CA THR A 210 2.61 -2.57 -8.41
C THR A 210 3.01 -1.30 -9.15
N LEU A 211 2.03 -0.42 -9.39
CA LEU A 211 2.25 0.95 -9.84
C LEU A 211 1.95 1.92 -8.71
N HIS A 212 2.93 2.73 -8.34
CA HIS A 212 2.76 3.85 -7.42
C HIS A 212 2.49 5.13 -8.21
N VAL A 213 1.43 5.84 -7.86
CA VAL A 213 1.09 7.14 -8.43
C VAL A 213 1.07 8.17 -7.31
N ILE A 214 1.87 9.21 -7.45
CA ILE A 214 1.86 10.37 -6.55
C ILE A 214 0.77 11.33 -7.01
N SER A 215 0.02 11.87 -6.05
CA SER A 215 -1.01 12.87 -6.30
C SER A 215 -0.91 14.03 -5.32
N ASP A 216 -1.11 15.24 -5.79
CA ASP A 216 -1.27 16.45 -4.98
C ASP A 216 -2.73 16.94 -4.91
N GLY A 217 -3.65 16.11 -5.40
CA GLY A 217 -5.07 16.44 -5.50
C GLY A 217 -5.49 17.21 -6.77
N LYS A 218 -4.53 17.61 -7.60
CA LYS A 218 -4.74 18.30 -8.89
C LYS A 218 -4.01 17.60 -10.03
N SER A 219 -2.79 17.19 -9.76
CA SER A 219 -1.89 16.52 -10.69
C SER A 219 -1.54 15.14 -10.19
N THR A 220 -1.22 14.24 -11.10
CA THR A 220 -0.76 12.89 -10.78
C THR A 220 0.53 12.59 -11.52
N LEU A 221 1.41 11.79 -10.91
CA LEU A 221 2.71 11.40 -11.43
C LEU A 221 2.94 9.92 -11.18
N PRO A 222 2.98 9.08 -12.23
CA PRO A 222 3.29 7.67 -12.09
C PRO A 222 4.80 7.46 -11.87
N LEU A 223 5.14 6.48 -11.03
CA LEU A 223 6.51 6.05 -10.78
C LEU A 223 6.81 4.75 -11.55
N PRO A 224 8.07 4.30 -11.60
CA PRO A 224 8.40 3.00 -12.16
C PRO A 224 7.63 1.85 -11.51
N LEU A 225 7.34 0.83 -12.30
CA LEU A 225 6.73 -0.40 -11.80
C LEU A 225 7.69 -1.12 -10.83
N ALA A 226 7.11 -1.81 -9.88
CA ALA A 226 7.80 -2.74 -9.02
C ALA A 226 7.06 -4.08 -8.97
N GLN A 227 7.81 -5.15 -8.72
CA GLN A 227 7.25 -6.47 -8.42
C GLN A 227 7.76 -6.91 -7.07
N ASP A 228 6.87 -7.25 -6.16
CA ASP A 228 7.18 -7.81 -4.85
C ASP A 228 7.10 -9.34 -4.85
N TYR A 229 7.83 -9.95 -3.93
CA TYR A 229 7.87 -11.40 -3.75
C TYR A 229 7.36 -11.72 -2.34
N LYS A 230 6.14 -12.23 -2.24
CA LYS A 230 5.44 -12.43 -0.96
C LYS A 230 5.72 -13.76 -0.30
N ASN A 231 6.06 -14.80 -1.08
CA ASN A 231 6.27 -16.13 -0.52
C ASN A 231 7.63 -16.27 0.17
N ALA A 232 7.66 -17.01 1.28
CA ALA A 232 8.85 -17.15 2.11
C ALA A 232 10.01 -17.86 1.42
N TYR A 233 9.73 -18.76 0.45
CA TYR A 233 10.73 -19.59 -0.20
C TYR A 233 10.82 -19.29 -1.70
N GLN A 234 11.87 -19.83 -2.35
CA GLN A 234 12.06 -19.73 -3.80
C GLN A 234 10.85 -20.28 -4.58
N ASP A 235 10.75 -19.88 -5.85
CA ASP A 235 9.72 -20.33 -6.80
C ASP A 235 8.28 -20.06 -6.36
N GLY A 236 8.07 -19.06 -5.50
CA GLY A 236 6.75 -18.65 -5.04
C GLY A 236 6.06 -19.66 -4.11
N ILE A 237 6.85 -20.49 -3.41
CA ILE A 237 6.31 -21.49 -2.48
C ILE A 237 6.46 -21.06 -1.03
N GLY A 238 5.73 -21.75 -0.14
CA GLY A 238 5.72 -21.47 1.29
C GLY A 238 4.65 -20.44 1.70
N PRO A 239 4.63 -20.07 2.98
CA PRO A 239 3.64 -19.13 3.49
C PRO A 239 3.85 -17.73 2.92
N GLU A 240 2.76 -16.98 2.77
CA GLU A 240 2.81 -15.56 2.47
C GLU A 240 3.43 -14.76 3.61
N THR A 241 4.18 -13.74 3.25
CA THR A 241 4.89 -12.83 4.16
C THR A 241 4.48 -11.39 3.89
N GLY A 242 5.03 -10.43 4.63
CA GLY A 242 4.92 -9.01 4.32
C GLY A 242 5.74 -8.54 3.12
N GLY A 243 6.53 -9.45 2.51
CA GLY A 243 7.42 -9.18 1.38
C GLY A 243 8.84 -9.67 1.63
N MET A 244 9.34 -10.56 0.78
CA MET A 244 10.71 -11.11 0.86
C MET A 244 11.68 -10.36 -0.04
N GLY A 245 11.19 -9.43 -0.83
CA GLY A 245 11.97 -8.59 -1.71
C GLY A 245 11.14 -7.94 -2.79
N SER A 246 11.76 -7.06 -3.55
CA SER A 246 11.14 -6.38 -4.68
C SER A 246 12.18 -6.08 -5.75
N ILE A 247 11.72 -6.03 -7.00
CA ILE A 247 12.50 -5.56 -8.15
C ILE A 247 11.79 -4.39 -8.80
N SER A 248 12.53 -3.48 -9.42
CA SER A 248 12.00 -2.38 -10.22
C SER A 248 12.92 -2.10 -11.41
N GLY A 249 12.37 -1.88 -12.60
CA GLY A 249 13.12 -1.57 -13.82
C GLY A 249 13.41 -2.79 -14.71
N PRO A 250 14.12 -2.60 -15.84
CA PRO A 250 14.79 -1.34 -16.25
C PRO A 250 13.80 -0.24 -16.66
N LYS A 251 14.23 0.99 -16.62
CA LYS A 251 13.40 2.18 -16.88
C LYS A 251 12.14 2.17 -16.02
N GLU A 252 10.99 2.54 -16.57
CA GLU A 252 9.71 2.56 -15.86
C GLU A 252 8.97 1.19 -15.85
N LEU A 253 9.40 0.25 -16.70
CA LEU A 253 8.69 -1.00 -16.94
C LEU A 253 9.27 -2.20 -16.15
N LEU A 254 8.57 -3.30 -16.20
CA LEU A 254 9.04 -4.65 -15.87
C LEU A 254 9.13 -5.49 -17.15
N PRO A 255 9.95 -6.56 -17.20
CA PRO A 255 10.19 -7.31 -18.43
C PRO A 255 8.96 -7.90 -19.12
N PHE A 256 7.86 -8.10 -18.38
CA PHE A 256 6.61 -8.67 -18.87
C PHE A 256 5.50 -7.63 -19.10
N ILE A 257 5.79 -6.33 -18.92
CA ILE A 257 4.85 -5.22 -19.12
C ILE A 257 5.33 -4.38 -20.30
N ASN A 258 4.48 -4.15 -21.26
CA ASN A 258 4.73 -3.21 -22.35
C ASN A 258 4.23 -1.80 -21.99
N LYS A 259 4.51 -0.83 -22.87
CA LYS A 259 4.16 0.57 -22.63
C LYS A 259 2.65 0.80 -22.61
N GLU A 260 1.89 0.13 -23.44
CA GLU A 260 0.43 0.27 -23.48
C GLU A 260 -0.21 -0.23 -22.17
N GLU A 261 0.25 -1.37 -21.67
CA GLU A 261 -0.20 -1.92 -20.38
C GLU A 261 0.19 -1.02 -19.19
N TYR A 262 1.35 -0.39 -19.25
CA TYR A 262 1.76 0.63 -18.27
C TYR A 262 0.80 1.83 -18.28
N GLU A 263 0.52 2.39 -19.46
CA GLU A 263 -0.40 3.53 -19.60
C GLU A 263 -1.83 3.16 -19.15
N MET A 264 -2.30 1.96 -19.50
CA MET A 264 -3.59 1.44 -19.02
C MET A 264 -3.62 1.36 -17.49
N THR A 265 -2.53 0.85 -16.89
CA THR A 265 -2.41 0.75 -15.42
C THR A 265 -2.44 2.13 -14.79
N TYR A 266 -1.71 3.09 -15.35
CA TYR A 266 -1.72 4.47 -14.86
C TYR A 266 -3.11 5.09 -14.92
N GLU A 267 -3.83 4.94 -16.04
CA GLU A 267 -5.20 5.44 -16.18
C GLU A 267 -6.17 4.81 -15.17
N ILE A 268 -6.00 3.53 -14.84
CA ILE A 268 -6.79 2.85 -13.79
C ILE A 268 -6.57 3.53 -12.43
N VAL A 269 -5.32 3.71 -12.02
CA VAL A 269 -4.99 4.29 -10.71
C VAL A 269 -5.41 5.76 -10.66
N LYS A 270 -5.20 6.53 -11.73
CA LYS A 270 -5.62 7.93 -11.84
C LYS A 270 -7.15 8.08 -11.73
N LYS A 271 -7.93 7.28 -12.47
CA LYS A 271 -9.39 7.28 -12.34
C LYS A 271 -9.85 6.89 -10.95
N THR A 272 -9.09 6.05 -10.26
CA THR A 272 -9.38 5.69 -8.86
C THR A 272 -9.15 6.88 -7.94
N ILE A 273 -8.06 7.65 -8.12
CA ILE A 273 -7.82 8.90 -7.38
C ILE A 273 -8.97 9.88 -7.59
N ASP A 274 -9.37 10.10 -8.83
CA ASP A 274 -10.49 11.00 -9.16
C ASP A 274 -11.79 10.53 -8.52
N ALA A 275 -12.08 9.23 -8.54
CA ALA A 275 -13.27 8.65 -7.91
C ALA A 275 -13.25 8.79 -6.38
N ILE A 276 -12.10 8.59 -5.74
CA ILE A 276 -11.92 8.81 -4.30
C ILE A 276 -12.25 10.26 -3.96
N GLN A 277 -11.64 11.22 -4.65
CA GLN A 277 -11.88 12.65 -4.43
C GLN A 277 -13.37 13.03 -4.62
N ASN A 278 -14.00 12.47 -5.64
CA ASN A 278 -15.44 12.72 -5.90
C ASN A 278 -16.34 12.18 -4.79
N VAL A 279 -15.99 11.07 -4.15
CA VAL A 279 -16.82 10.47 -3.07
C VAL A 279 -16.53 11.13 -1.73
N THR A 280 -15.27 11.41 -1.43
CA THR A 280 -14.87 11.95 -0.12
C THR A 280 -15.02 13.48 -0.04
N GLY A 281 -15.01 14.16 -1.20
CA GLY A 281 -14.96 15.62 -1.26
C GLY A 281 -13.60 16.20 -0.87
N GLU A 282 -12.59 15.37 -0.68
CA GLU A 282 -11.24 15.74 -0.25
C GLU A 282 -10.20 15.46 -1.33
N LYS A 283 -9.20 16.33 -1.43
CA LYS A 283 -8.05 16.10 -2.31
C LYS A 283 -7.26 14.87 -1.86
N TYR A 284 -6.84 14.05 -2.83
CA TYR A 284 -5.93 12.94 -2.57
C TYR A 284 -4.49 13.44 -2.62
N VAL A 285 -3.84 13.58 -1.47
CA VAL A 285 -2.45 14.04 -1.36
C VAL A 285 -1.58 12.91 -0.81
N GLY A 286 -0.56 12.49 -1.57
CA GLY A 286 0.32 11.38 -1.23
C GLY A 286 0.40 10.34 -2.34
N VAL A 287 0.58 9.09 -1.97
CA VAL A 287 0.72 7.96 -2.90
C VAL A 287 -0.56 7.13 -2.91
N LEU A 288 -1.06 6.80 -4.09
CA LEU A 288 -1.95 5.66 -4.32
C LEU A 288 -1.19 4.62 -5.12
N ALA A 289 -1.05 3.42 -4.59
CA ALA A 289 -0.47 2.31 -5.30
C ALA A 289 -1.56 1.30 -5.68
N GLY A 290 -1.58 0.92 -6.95
CA GLY A 290 -2.39 -0.19 -7.44
C GLY A 290 -1.55 -1.44 -7.50
N GLN A 291 -1.89 -2.46 -6.69
CA GLN A 291 -1.37 -3.80 -6.89
C GLN A 291 -2.19 -4.49 -7.97
N MET A 292 -1.53 -4.86 -9.03
CA MET A 292 -2.12 -5.31 -10.26
C MET A 292 -1.73 -6.76 -10.58
N MET A 293 -2.54 -7.39 -11.38
CA MET A 293 -2.20 -8.64 -12.07
C MET A 293 -2.39 -8.42 -13.57
N LEU A 294 -1.39 -8.77 -14.36
CA LEU A 294 -1.50 -8.74 -15.80
C LEU A 294 -2.19 -10.04 -16.27
N THR A 295 -3.46 -9.96 -16.58
CA THR A 295 -4.24 -11.11 -17.04
C THR A 295 -4.25 -11.19 -18.57
N GLU A 296 -4.24 -12.41 -19.13
CA GLU A 296 -4.26 -12.59 -20.58
C GLU A 296 -5.54 -12.04 -21.24
N LEU A 297 -6.68 -12.18 -20.59
CA LEU A 297 -7.98 -11.84 -21.18
C LEU A 297 -8.38 -10.38 -21.00
N TRP A 298 -7.97 -9.76 -19.89
CA TRP A 298 -8.47 -8.43 -19.50
C TRP A 298 -7.35 -7.39 -19.32
N GLY A 299 -6.08 -7.80 -19.51
CA GLY A 299 -4.93 -6.93 -19.27
C GLY A 299 -4.78 -6.56 -17.79
N PRO A 300 -4.36 -5.32 -17.48
CA PRO A 300 -4.16 -4.84 -16.13
C PRO A 300 -5.42 -4.95 -15.26
N THR A 301 -5.36 -5.73 -14.20
CA THR A 301 -6.47 -6.01 -13.29
C THR A 301 -6.06 -5.69 -11.85
N VAL A 302 -6.91 -4.98 -11.11
CA VAL A 302 -6.61 -4.52 -9.75
C VAL A 302 -6.84 -5.64 -8.74
N ILE A 303 -5.80 -5.98 -7.99
CA ILE A 303 -5.86 -6.94 -6.87
C ILE A 303 -6.16 -6.21 -5.56
N GLU A 304 -5.42 -5.13 -5.25
CA GLU A 304 -5.59 -4.31 -4.06
C GLU A 304 -5.11 -2.87 -4.33
N TYR A 305 -5.44 -1.95 -3.44
CA TYR A 305 -4.87 -0.60 -3.40
C TYR A 305 -4.13 -0.38 -2.09
N TYR A 306 -3.07 0.44 -2.16
CA TYR A 306 -2.36 0.95 -1.00
C TYR A 306 -2.36 2.47 -1.02
N SER A 307 -2.73 3.10 0.08
CA SER A 307 -2.80 4.57 0.23
C SER A 307 -1.45 5.19 0.62
N ARG A 308 -0.38 4.50 0.37
CA ARG A 308 1.02 4.81 0.71
C ARG A 308 1.97 4.06 -0.21
N PHE A 309 3.27 4.32 -0.07
CA PHE A 309 4.27 3.46 -0.70
C PHE A 309 4.17 2.01 -0.22
N GLY A 310 4.38 1.06 -1.12
CA GLY A 310 4.53 -0.35 -0.78
C GLY A 310 5.81 -0.63 0.03
N ASP A 311 5.80 -1.70 0.78
CA ASP A 311 6.97 -2.23 1.49
C ASP A 311 7.07 -3.72 1.17
N PRO A 312 8.11 -4.17 0.40
CA PRO A 312 9.43 -3.52 0.21
C PRO A 312 9.60 -2.68 -1.08
N GLU A 313 8.56 -2.38 -1.87
CA GLU A 313 8.67 -1.69 -3.16
C GLU A 313 9.30 -0.31 -3.06
N ALA A 314 9.01 0.45 -1.99
CA ALA A 314 9.62 1.76 -1.75
C ALA A 314 11.14 1.70 -1.76
N SER A 315 11.70 0.66 -1.14
CA SER A 315 13.16 0.45 -1.08
C SER A 315 13.78 0.10 -2.44
N ALA A 316 12.98 -0.37 -3.39
CA ALA A 316 13.41 -0.58 -4.77
C ALA A 316 13.22 0.66 -5.65
N ILE A 317 12.13 1.43 -5.46
CA ILE A 317 11.76 2.56 -6.32
C ILE A 317 12.48 3.84 -5.92
N ILE A 318 12.47 4.22 -4.64
CA ILE A 318 13.01 5.51 -4.16
C ILE A 318 14.47 5.72 -4.55
N PRO A 319 15.38 4.74 -4.43
CA PRO A 319 16.77 4.91 -4.85
C PRO A 319 16.98 5.12 -6.35
N ARG A 320 15.97 4.82 -7.15
CA ARG A 320 16.00 5.07 -8.61
C ARG A 320 15.59 6.47 -8.99
N ILE A 321 14.95 7.23 -8.09
CA ILE A 321 14.62 8.64 -8.31
C ILE A 321 15.93 9.43 -8.17
N THR A 322 16.42 9.99 -9.29
CA THR A 322 17.68 10.76 -9.33
C THR A 322 17.47 12.26 -9.16
N SER A 323 16.25 12.74 -9.41
CA SER A 323 15.82 14.09 -9.02
C SER A 323 15.65 14.18 -7.49
N ASP A 324 15.51 15.41 -6.98
CA ASP A 324 15.37 15.63 -5.54
C ASP A 324 14.06 15.05 -4.98
N PHE A 325 14.15 13.93 -4.28
CA PHE A 325 12.99 13.28 -3.67
C PHE A 325 12.34 14.15 -2.59
N GLY A 326 13.12 14.92 -1.85
CA GLY A 326 12.58 15.83 -0.84
C GLY A 326 11.73 16.93 -1.48
N GLU A 327 12.18 17.49 -2.60
CA GLU A 327 11.39 18.45 -3.37
C GLU A 327 10.09 17.81 -3.91
N LEU A 328 10.14 16.58 -4.40
CA LEU A 328 8.96 15.84 -4.82
C LEU A 328 7.92 15.71 -3.70
N VAL A 329 8.36 15.33 -2.50
CA VAL A 329 7.49 15.20 -1.30
C VAL A 329 6.91 16.55 -0.87
N GLU A 330 7.73 17.60 -0.81
CA GLU A 330 7.31 18.95 -0.45
C GLU A 330 6.28 19.52 -1.43
N TYR A 331 6.56 19.44 -2.74
CA TYR A 331 5.67 19.97 -3.77
C TYR A 331 4.37 19.16 -3.89
N THR A 332 4.40 17.87 -3.59
CA THR A 332 3.18 17.08 -3.48
C THR A 332 2.31 17.57 -2.32
N ALA A 333 2.91 17.72 -1.13
CA ALA A 333 2.20 18.15 0.07
C ALA A 333 1.66 19.59 -0.02
N THR A 334 2.30 20.44 -0.83
CA THR A 334 1.93 21.85 -1.03
C THR A 334 1.15 22.11 -2.33
N GLU A 335 0.67 21.06 -3.02
CA GLU A 335 -0.15 21.12 -4.24
C GLU A 335 0.54 21.79 -5.45
N HIS A 336 1.83 21.52 -5.60
CA HIS A 336 2.67 22.05 -6.69
C HIS A 336 3.37 20.94 -7.49
N LEU A 337 2.85 19.71 -7.48
CA LEU A 337 3.44 18.54 -8.15
C LEU A 337 3.76 18.79 -9.63
N ASN A 338 2.94 19.60 -10.31
CA ASN A 338 3.14 19.98 -11.70
C ASN A 338 4.44 20.76 -11.97
N LYS A 339 5.12 21.25 -10.93
CA LYS A 339 6.42 21.96 -11.04
C LYS A 339 7.61 21.00 -10.92
N VAL A 340 7.38 19.77 -10.51
CA VAL A 340 8.44 18.77 -10.31
C VAL A 340 8.67 18.00 -11.59
N LYS A 341 9.92 17.92 -12.03
CA LYS A 341 10.35 16.97 -13.04
C LYS A 341 11.04 15.80 -12.35
N VAL A 342 10.41 14.64 -12.38
CA VAL A 342 11.01 13.42 -11.83
C VAL A 342 11.90 12.78 -12.89
N GLU A 343 13.14 12.52 -12.52
CA GLU A 343 14.11 11.78 -13.32
C GLU A 343 14.38 10.43 -12.66
N ILE A 344 14.37 9.37 -13.46
CA ILE A 344 14.48 8.00 -13.00
C ILE A 344 15.73 7.37 -13.62
N ARG A 345 16.51 6.71 -12.79
CA ARG A 345 17.65 5.89 -13.21
C ARG A 345 17.17 4.75 -14.10
N GLU A 346 17.87 4.52 -15.22
CA GLU A 346 17.52 3.45 -16.16
C GLU A 346 17.83 2.05 -15.61
N GLU A 347 18.87 1.95 -14.77
CA GLU A 347 19.29 0.68 -14.17
C GLU A 347 18.22 0.13 -13.23
N PRO A 348 18.00 -1.20 -13.26
CA PRO A 348 17.09 -1.85 -12.34
C PRO A 348 17.62 -1.83 -10.90
N SER A 349 16.73 -1.99 -9.96
CA SER A 349 17.03 -2.15 -8.55
C SER A 349 16.45 -3.44 -8.00
N VAL A 350 17.10 -4.01 -7.01
CA VAL A 350 16.67 -5.21 -6.29
C VAL A 350 16.79 -4.99 -4.80
N VAL A 351 15.74 -5.34 -4.09
CA VAL A 351 15.72 -5.39 -2.62
C VAL A 351 15.46 -6.81 -2.18
N ARG A 352 16.15 -7.25 -1.15
CA ARG A 352 15.96 -8.57 -0.55
C ARG A 352 15.84 -8.45 0.95
N ALA A 353 14.81 -9.05 1.53
CA ALA A 353 14.65 -9.15 2.97
C ALA A 353 15.56 -10.24 3.54
N ILE A 354 16.14 -9.95 4.70
CA ILE A 354 16.84 -10.94 5.52
C ILE A 354 15.92 -11.16 6.73
N ALA A 355 15.52 -12.40 6.91
CA ALA A 355 14.60 -12.80 7.97
C ALA A 355 15.19 -13.89 8.85
N PRO A 356 14.84 -13.97 10.14
CA PRO A 356 15.25 -15.04 11.03
C PRO A 356 14.66 -16.39 10.58
N LEU A 357 15.33 -17.47 10.99
CA LEU A 357 14.85 -18.82 10.77
C LEU A 357 13.47 -19.00 11.40
N GLY A 358 12.52 -19.54 10.63
CA GLY A 358 11.15 -19.75 11.06
C GLY A 358 10.16 -18.66 10.66
N TYR A 359 10.63 -17.50 10.16
CA TYR A 359 9.75 -16.46 9.63
C TYR A 359 8.93 -16.97 8.43
N PRO A 360 7.65 -16.65 8.29
CA PRO A 360 6.81 -15.80 9.15
C PRO A 360 6.03 -16.57 10.24
N ILE A 361 6.23 -17.87 10.36
CA ILE A 361 5.41 -18.77 11.20
C ILE A 361 5.80 -18.66 12.67
N SER A 362 7.09 -18.58 12.97
CA SER A 362 7.60 -18.39 14.32
C SER A 362 8.44 -17.12 14.42
N ARG A 363 8.36 -16.44 15.56
CA ARG A 363 9.12 -15.23 15.88
C ARG A 363 10.12 -15.53 17.00
#